data_eb48d2f3c6660da3765dde94b26eeb16
#
_entry.id   eb48d2f3c6660da3765dde94b26eeb16
#
_cell.length_a   1.000
_cell.length_b   1.000
_cell.length_c   1.000
_cell.angle_alpha   90.00
_cell.angle_beta   90.00
_cell.angle_gamma   90.00
#
_symmetry.space_group_name_H-M   'P 1'
#
loop_
_entity.id
_entity.type
_entity.pdbx_description
1 polymer ?
#
loop_
_entity_poly.entity_id
_entity_poly.type
_entity_poly.pdbx_seq_one_letter_code
_entity_poly.pdbx_strand_id
1 'polypeptide(L)'
;MRFIHPLLIGVALMALLTGCQGGNNAAIAATQSLTRTDNAFSVLSTQRGFAAAFSQYALDDALLLPENRAAIQSKNTIEQSLRNLPAGSTLSWAPQGADASGDLGYTWGIYTLTGSNAAGQSTAAYGKYLSVWKKQSGNWKLSVMMTNQSPGPAGG
;
A
#
# COMPACT_ATOMS: atom_id res chain seq x y z
N MET A 1 -5.41 3.27 76.92
CA MET A 1 -6.05 3.88 75.76
C MET A 1 -5.10 3.76 74.55
N ARG A 2 -5.39 2.88 73.62
CA ARG A 2 -4.56 2.64 72.39
C ARG A 2 -5.34 3.16 71.20
N PHE A 3 -4.84 4.18 70.55
CA PHE A 3 -5.36 4.70 69.28
C PHE A 3 -4.76 3.85 68.14
N ILE A 4 -5.61 3.17 67.39
CA ILE A 4 -5.27 2.45 66.20
C ILE A 4 -5.62 3.37 65.01
N HIS A 5 -4.62 3.71 64.20
CA HIS A 5 -4.80 4.46 62.97
C HIS A 5 -5.13 3.47 61.84
N PRO A 6 -6.15 3.71 61.02
CA PRO A 6 -6.28 3.05 59.72
C PRO A 6 -5.70 3.95 58.65
N LEU A 7 -4.55 3.58 58.12
CA LEU A 7 -4.01 4.16 56.89
C LEU A 7 -3.59 3.00 56.02
N LEU A 8 -4.23 2.85 54.85
CA LEU A 8 -3.75 2.16 53.67
C LEU A 8 -4.91 1.54 52.86
N ILE A 9 -5.65 2.36 52.12
CA ILE A 9 -6.35 1.91 50.88
C ILE A 9 -6.37 3.12 49.93
N GLY A 10 -5.48 3.16 48.95
CA GLY A 10 -5.47 4.28 48.03
C GLY A 10 -4.35 4.26 46.98
N VAL A 11 -3.91 3.10 46.49
CA VAL A 11 -3.00 3.04 45.34
C VAL A 11 -3.26 1.74 44.57
N ALA A 12 -4.25 1.69 43.72
CA ALA A 12 -4.39 0.63 42.70
C ALA A 12 -5.47 0.94 41.66
N LEU A 13 -5.46 2.13 41.06
CA LEU A 13 -6.39 2.36 39.90
C LEU A 13 -5.81 3.33 38.87
N MET A 14 -4.53 3.28 38.58
CA MET A 14 -3.91 4.13 37.52
C MET A 14 -3.14 3.36 36.45
N ALA A 15 -3.24 2.03 36.35
CA ALA A 15 -2.44 1.23 35.44
C ALA A 15 -3.19 0.76 34.17
N LEU A 16 -4.44 1.14 33.96
CA LEU A 16 -5.26 0.58 32.85
C LEU A 16 -5.46 1.53 31.65
N LEU A 17 -4.96 2.76 31.68
CA LEU A 17 -5.16 3.73 30.58
C LEU A 17 -3.98 3.84 29.59
N THR A 18 -2.83 3.26 29.89
CA THR A 18 -1.65 3.35 29.03
C THR A 18 -1.67 2.37 27.84
N GLY A 19 -2.46 1.30 27.89
CA GLY A 19 -2.51 0.29 26.84
C GLY A 19 -3.14 0.77 25.51
N CYS A 20 -4.18 1.60 25.58
CA CYS A 20 -4.91 2.05 24.37
C CYS A 20 -4.15 3.12 23.57
N GLN A 21 -3.35 3.97 24.21
CA GLN A 21 -2.58 5.00 23.51
C GLN A 21 -1.40 4.42 22.74
N GLY A 22 -0.75 3.39 23.26
CA GLY A 22 0.34 2.70 22.56
C GLY A 22 -0.10 2.02 21.26
N GLY A 23 -1.29 1.41 21.26
CA GLY A 23 -1.87 0.76 20.08
C GLY A 23 -2.20 1.75 18.96
N ASN A 24 -2.80 2.89 19.30
CA ASN A 24 -3.13 3.93 18.31
C ASN A 24 -1.88 4.55 17.67
N ASN A 25 -0.85 4.85 18.45
CA ASN A 25 0.41 5.40 17.93
C ASN A 25 1.13 4.40 17.00
N ALA A 26 1.09 3.11 17.33
CA ALA A 26 1.67 2.06 16.49
C ALA A 26 0.92 1.91 15.15
N ALA A 27 -0.41 1.98 15.15
CA ALA A 27 -1.22 1.92 13.94
C ALA A 27 -0.98 3.17 13.05
N ILE A 28 -0.93 4.36 13.62
CA ILE A 28 -0.61 5.60 12.89
C ILE A 28 0.78 5.50 12.25
N ALA A 29 1.79 5.05 13.00
CA ALA A 29 3.15 4.88 12.48
C ALA A 29 3.22 3.83 11.37
N ALA A 30 2.47 2.73 11.50
CA ALA A 30 2.37 1.69 10.48
C ALA A 30 1.74 2.24 9.18
N THR A 31 0.62 2.96 9.28
CA THR A 31 -0.06 3.61 8.15
C THR A 31 0.84 4.61 7.44
N GLN A 32 1.54 5.47 8.18
CA GLN A 32 2.49 6.42 7.60
C GLN A 32 3.67 5.72 6.90
N SER A 33 4.18 4.64 7.50
CA SER A 33 5.24 3.83 6.91
C SER A 33 4.77 3.17 5.62
N LEU A 34 3.55 2.62 5.60
CA LEU A 34 2.94 2.02 4.43
C LEU A 34 2.75 3.03 3.29
N THR A 35 2.21 4.21 3.59
CA THR A 35 2.04 5.29 2.61
C THR A 35 3.36 5.69 1.96
N ARG A 36 4.44 5.80 2.75
CA ARG A 36 5.78 6.07 2.21
C ARG A 36 6.27 4.94 1.30
N THR A 37 5.99 3.68 1.65
CA THR A 37 6.37 2.53 0.83
C THR A 37 5.64 2.54 -0.51
N ASP A 38 4.34 2.82 -0.53
CA ASP A 38 3.56 2.89 -1.76
C ASP A 38 4.01 4.04 -2.67
N ASN A 39 4.30 5.22 -2.09
CA ASN A 39 4.91 6.33 -2.84
C ASN A 39 6.27 5.94 -3.44
N ALA A 40 7.14 5.27 -2.68
CA ALA A 40 8.44 4.83 -3.17
C ALA A 40 8.30 3.78 -4.28
N PHE A 41 7.29 2.93 -4.23
CA PHE A 41 6.96 1.98 -5.29
C PHE A 41 6.54 2.73 -6.56
N SER A 42 5.69 3.76 -6.48
CA SER A 42 5.33 4.61 -7.62
C SER A 42 6.55 5.32 -8.23
N VAL A 43 7.41 5.89 -7.40
CA VAL A 43 8.65 6.55 -7.87
C VAL A 43 9.55 5.54 -8.60
N LEU A 44 9.74 4.34 -8.05
CA LEU A 44 10.53 3.31 -8.71
C LEU A 44 9.92 2.88 -10.05
N SER A 45 8.57 2.81 -10.13
CA SER A 45 7.84 2.52 -11.38
C SER A 45 8.16 3.54 -12.48
N THR A 46 8.20 4.82 -12.13
CA THR A 46 8.54 5.86 -13.11
C THR A 46 10.02 5.84 -13.53
N GLN A 47 10.92 5.42 -12.65
CA GLN A 47 12.37 5.41 -12.90
C GLN A 47 12.85 4.16 -13.64
N ARG A 48 12.28 2.98 -13.34
CA ARG A 48 12.76 1.68 -13.80
C ARG A 48 11.72 0.85 -14.55
N GLY A 49 10.51 1.38 -14.69
CA GLY A 49 9.36 0.67 -15.24
C GLY A 49 8.62 -0.16 -14.21
N PHE A 50 7.32 -0.35 -14.45
CA PHE A 50 6.42 -0.99 -13.49
C PHE A 50 6.78 -2.45 -13.20
N ALA A 51 7.22 -3.23 -14.20
CA ALA A 51 7.63 -4.61 -13.99
C ALA A 51 8.79 -4.74 -12.98
N ALA A 52 9.82 -3.91 -13.13
CA ALA A 52 10.97 -3.90 -12.22
C ALA A 52 10.60 -3.43 -10.81
N ALA A 53 9.75 -2.40 -10.72
CA ALA A 53 9.24 -1.93 -9.44
C ALA A 53 8.38 -3.00 -8.75
N PHE A 54 7.48 -3.65 -9.49
CA PHE A 54 6.65 -4.75 -8.98
C PHE A 54 7.52 -5.89 -8.42
N SER A 55 8.53 -6.31 -9.16
CA SER A 55 9.45 -7.38 -8.74
C SER A 55 10.13 -7.06 -7.40
N GLN A 56 10.48 -5.78 -7.14
CA GLN A 56 11.13 -5.36 -5.91
C GLN A 56 10.18 -5.34 -4.70
N TYR A 57 8.93 -4.94 -4.91
CA TYR A 57 7.98 -4.74 -3.81
C TYR A 57 7.08 -5.96 -3.55
N ALA A 58 6.81 -6.80 -4.54
CA ALA A 58 5.86 -7.91 -4.42
C ALA A 58 6.42 -9.09 -3.60
N LEU A 59 5.49 -9.76 -2.90
CA LEU A 59 5.70 -11.11 -2.38
C LEU A 59 5.79 -12.11 -3.52
N ASP A 60 6.42 -13.26 -3.29
CA ASP A 60 6.55 -14.31 -4.31
C ASP A 60 5.20 -14.91 -4.71
N ASP A 61 4.24 -14.95 -3.77
CA ASP A 61 2.86 -15.39 -3.95
C ASP A 61 1.87 -14.25 -4.27
N ALA A 62 2.37 -13.08 -4.68
CA ALA A 62 1.54 -11.92 -4.97
C ALA A 62 0.45 -12.21 -6.01
N LEU A 63 -0.66 -11.48 -5.88
CA LEU A 63 -1.83 -11.57 -6.75
C LEU A 63 -2.08 -10.22 -7.44
N LEU A 64 -2.19 -10.24 -8.76
CA LEU A 64 -2.64 -9.10 -9.56
C LEU A 64 -4.03 -9.37 -10.11
N LEU A 65 -4.95 -8.45 -9.87
CA LEU A 65 -6.35 -8.48 -10.32
C LEU A 65 -6.57 -7.34 -11.33
N PRO A 66 -6.18 -7.52 -12.60
CA PRO A 66 -6.37 -6.49 -13.60
C PRO A 66 -7.83 -6.45 -14.06
N GLU A 67 -8.29 -5.26 -14.45
CA GLU A 67 -9.63 -5.09 -15.01
C GLU A 67 -9.81 -5.92 -16.31
N ASN A 68 -10.99 -6.53 -16.44
CA ASN A 68 -11.40 -7.32 -17.64
C ASN A 68 -10.42 -8.45 -18.02
N ARG A 69 -9.64 -8.96 -17.09
CA ARG A 69 -8.71 -10.07 -17.30
C ARG A 69 -8.76 -11.03 -16.12
N ALA A 70 -8.33 -12.25 -16.36
CA ALA A 70 -8.17 -13.24 -15.28
C ALA A 70 -7.12 -12.78 -14.26
N ALA A 71 -7.31 -13.21 -13.01
CA ALA A 71 -6.32 -13.02 -11.96
C ALA A 71 -4.97 -13.64 -12.35
N ILE A 72 -3.88 -12.95 -12.06
CA ILE A 72 -2.52 -13.42 -12.30
C ILE A 72 -1.85 -13.62 -10.94
N GLN A 73 -1.40 -14.84 -10.69
CA GLN A 73 -0.77 -15.22 -9.44
C GLN A 73 0.72 -15.48 -9.64
N SER A 74 1.50 -15.27 -8.60
CA SER A 74 2.94 -15.30 -8.46
C SER A 74 3.67 -14.10 -9.08
N LYS A 75 4.66 -13.62 -8.35
CA LYS A 75 5.51 -12.48 -8.76
C LYS A 75 6.09 -12.67 -10.17
N ASN A 76 6.64 -13.85 -10.46
CA ASN A 76 7.29 -14.12 -11.73
C ASN A 76 6.31 -14.06 -12.91
N THR A 77 5.11 -14.65 -12.78
CA THR A 77 4.07 -14.60 -13.82
C THR A 77 3.55 -13.18 -14.03
N ILE A 78 3.36 -12.44 -12.94
CA ILE A 78 2.94 -11.03 -13.00
C ILE A 78 4.02 -10.20 -13.70
N GLU A 79 5.28 -10.33 -13.32
CA GLU A 79 6.41 -9.61 -13.93
C GLU A 79 6.50 -9.87 -15.43
N GLN A 80 6.37 -11.12 -15.87
CA GLN A 80 6.32 -11.47 -17.30
C GLN A 80 5.15 -10.79 -18.01
N SER A 81 3.97 -10.79 -17.41
CA SER A 81 2.78 -10.11 -17.95
C SER A 81 2.98 -8.60 -18.09
N LEU A 82 3.65 -7.98 -17.13
CA LEU A 82 3.91 -6.54 -17.12
C LEU A 82 4.99 -6.09 -18.13
N ARG A 83 5.89 -6.98 -18.54
CA ARG A 83 6.88 -6.70 -19.60
C ARG A 83 6.23 -6.51 -20.99
N ASN A 84 4.99 -6.95 -21.16
CA ASN A 84 4.23 -6.77 -22.39
C ASN A 84 3.50 -5.41 -22.49
N LEU A 85 3.70 -4.53 -21.51
CA LEU A 85 3.24 -3.13 -21.64
C LEU A 85 3.95 -2.47 -22.82
N PRO A 86 3.27 -1.56 -23.57
CA PRO A 86 3.88 -0.87 -24.70
C PRO A 86 5.19 -0.20 -24.29
N ALA A 87 6.21 -0.28 -25.13
CA ALA A 87 7.51 0.34 -24.89
C ALA A 87 7.33 1.86 -24.66
N GLY A 88 8.05 2.40 -23.71
CA GLY A 88 7.94 3.82 -23.32
C GLY A 88 6.72 4.16 -22.46
N SER A 89 5.91 3.17 -22.06
CA SER A 89 4.84 3.40 -21.10
C SER A 89 5.38 3.69 -19.71
N THR A 90 4.80 4.69 -19.04
CA THR A 90 5.11 5.05 -17.66
C THR A 90 3.84 4.97 -16.82
N LEU A 91 3.87 4.16 -15.76
CA LEU A 91 2.81 4.05 -14.78
C LEU A 91 3.23 4.80 -13.50
N SER A 92 2.44 5.80 -13.13
CA SER A 92 2.60 6.57 -11.90
C SER A 92 1.31 6.60 -11.10
N TRP A 93 1.39 6.73 -9.80
CA TRP A 93 0.23 6.86 -8.93
C TRP A 93 0.55 7.63 -7.65
N ALA A 94 -0.51 8.06 -6.97
CA ALA A 94 -0.44 8.66 -5.64
C ALA A 94 -1.48 8.01 -4.74
N PRO A 95 -1.11 7.52 -3.55
CA PRO A 95 -2.07 7.05 -2.57
C PRO A 95 -2.95 8.20 -2.09
N GLN A 96 -4.26 7.95 -2.09
CA GLN A 96 -5.30 8.86 -1.59
C GLN A 96 -5.75 8.46 -0.19
N GLY A 97 -5.57 7.18 0.17
CA GLY A 97 -5.86 6.67 1.49
C GLY A 97 -5.05 5.42 1.79
N ALA A 98 -4.79 5.23 3.07
CA ALA A 98 -4.10 4.06 3.61
C ALA A 98 -4.57 3.79 5.02
N ASP A 99 -4.55 2.52 5.42
CA ASP A 99 -4.69 2.11 6.80
C ASP A 99 -3.88 0.84 7.04
N ALA A 100 -3.37 0.68 8.27
CA ALA A 100 -2.56 -0.47 8.64
C ALA A 100 -2.71 -0.81 10.12
N SER A 101 -2.81 -2.11 10.40
CA SER A 101 -2.83 -2.67 11.74
C SER A 101 -1.84 -3.83 11.83
N GLY A 102 -0.82 -3.70 12.68
CA GLY A 102 0.25 -4.68 12.80
C GLY A 102 1.02 -4.86 11.48
N ASP A 103 0.94 -6.06 10.94
CA ASP A 103 1.68 -6.48 9.75
C ASP A 103 0.83 -6.56 8.47
N LEU A 104 -0.42 -6.08 8.54
CA LEU A 104 -1.34 -6.01 7.42
C LEU A 104 -1.80 -4.57 7.21
N GLY A 105 -1.92 -4.14 5.96
CA GLY A 105 -2.45 -2.83 5.60
C GLY A 105 -2.90 -2.78 4.15
N TYR A 106 -3.54 -1.68 3.79
CA TYR A 106 -3.92 -1.38 2.42
C TYR A 106 -3.61 0.08 2.08
N THR A 107 -3.42 0.32 0.79
CA THR A 107 -3.41 1.64 0.18
C THR A 107 -4.38 1.64 -0.98
N TRP A 108 -5.01 2.78 -1.25
CA TRP A 108 -5.77 2.99 -2.46
C TRP A 108 -5.47 4.37 -3.03
N GLY A 109 -5.63 4.52 -4.33
CA GLY A 109 -5.37 5.79 -4.95
C GLY A 109 -5.68 5.78 -6.45
N ILE A 110 -5.13 6.75 -7.13
CA ILE A 110 -5.36 7.02 -8.55
C ILE A 110 -4.05 6.87 -9.28
N TYR A 111 -4.11 6.20 -10.43
CA TYR A 111 -2.97 6.04 -11.31
C TYR A 111 -3.16 6.76 -12.64
N THR A 112 -2.04 7.08 -13.26
CA THR A 112 -1.95 7.53 -14.65
C THR A 112 -0.96 6.62 -15.39
N LEU A 113 -1.40 6.06 -16.51
CA LEU A 113 -0.56 5.35 -17.45
C LEU A 113 -0.36 6.25 -18.68
N THR A 114 0.85 6.71 -18.90
CA THR A 114 1.22 7.47 -20.10
C THR A 114 2.00 6.60 -21.06
N GLY A 115 1.93 6.93 -22.35
CA GLY A 115 2.65 6.21 -23.40
C GLY A 115 2.49 6.90 -24.75
N SER A 116 2.76 6.17 -25.81
CA SER A 116 2.53 6.64 -27.19
C SER A 116 1.75 5.59 -27.97
N ASN A 117 0.86 6.02 -28.85
CA ASN A 117 0.19 5.15 -29.80
C ASN A 117 1.11 4.80 -30.99
N ALA A 118 0.64 3.98 -31.88
CA ALA A 118 1.40 3.56 -33.07
C ALA A 118 1.77 4.72 -34.05
N ALA A 119 1.07 5.85 -33.96
CA ALA A 119 1.37 7.07 -34.70
C ALA A 119 2.35 8.01 -33.95
N GLY A 120 2.91 7.59 -32.79
CA GLY A 120 3.83 8.39 -31.97
C GLY A 120 3.14 9.49 -31.14
N GLN A 121 1.82 9.54 -31.12
CA GLN A 121 1.08 10.55 -30.35
C GLN A 121 1.02 10.13 -28.87
N SER A 122 1.22 11.08 -27.98
CA SER A 122 1.09 10.84 -26.53
C SER A 122 -0.31 10.41 -26.15
N THR A 123 -0.39 9.38 -25.30
CA THR A 123 -1.64 8.85 -24.75
C THR A 123 -1.59 8.86 -23.25
N ALA A 124 -2.75 9.04 -22.60
CA ALA A 124 -2.90 8.88 -21.18
C ALA A 124 -4.16 8.05 -20.88
N ALA A 125 -4.02 7.09 -19.97
CA ALA A 125 -5.14 6.37 -19.37
C ALA A 125 -5.10 6.57 -17.85
N TYR A 126 -6.27 6.61 -17.26
CA TYR A 126 -6.44 6.88 -15.84
C TYR A 126 -7.17 5.74 -15.16
N GLY A 127 -6.98 5.61 -13.88
CA GLY A 127 -7.70 4.62 -13.11
C GLY A 127 -7.46 4.73 -11.62
N LYS A 128 -8.04 3.79 -10.89
CA LYS A 128 -7.90 3.64 -9.46
C LYS A 128 -7.32 2.28 -9.13
N TYR A 129 -6.63 2.20 -8.00
CA TYR A 129 -6.05 0.95 -7.52
C TYR A 129 -6.36 0.74 -6.04
N LEU A 130 -6.33 -0.52 -5.65
CA LEU A 130 -6.26 -0.98 -4.27
C LEU A 130 -5.09 -1.95 -4.16
N SER A 131 -4.21 -1.69 -3.21
CA SER A 131 -3.07 -2.56 -2.88
C SER A 131 -3.19 -3.05 -1.45
N VAL A 132 -3.04 -4.36 -1.24
CA VAL A 132 -2.95 -4.98 0.07
C VAL A 132 -1.49 -5.33 0.33
N TRP A 133 -1.02 -4.98 1.51
CA TRP A 133 0.38 -5.09 1.91
C TRP A 133 0.51 -5.95 3.16
N LYS A 134 1.59 -6.74 3.20
CA LYS A 134 2.00 -7.50 4.38
C LYS A 134 3.43 -7.15 4.75
N LYS A 135 3.75 -7.10 6.03
CA LYS A 135 5.13 -6.99 6.47
C LYS A 135 5.83 -8.34 6.40
N GLN A 136 7.01 -8.34 5.78
CA GLN A 136 7.94 -9.46 5.78
C GLN A 136 9.30 -8.93 6.23
N SER A 137 9.83 -9.47 7.33
CA SER A 137 11.09 -9.02 7.94
C SER A 137 11.13 -7.49 8.17
N GLY A 138 10.01 -6.93 8.68
CA GLY A 138 9.86 -5.50 8.98
C GLY A 138 9.56 -4.59 7.78
N ASN A 139 9.61 -5.10 6.55
CA ASN A 139 9.37 -4.34 5.33
C ASN A 139 7.98 -4.61 4.75
N TRP A 140 7.28 -3.58 4.29
CA TRP A 140 6.03 -3.74 3.57
C TRP A 140 6.28 -4.36 2.20
N LYS A 141 5.55 -5.43 1.93
CA LYS A 141 5.55 -6.15 0.65
C LYS A 141 4.14 -6.23 0.09
N LEU A 142 4.02 -6.02 -1.20
CA LEU A 142 2.76 -6.09 -1.93
C LEU A 142 2.26 -7.53 -2.01
N SER A 143 1.07 -7.78 -1.46
CA SER A 143 0.41 -9.10 -1.48
C SER A 143 -0.64 -9.19 -2.58
N VAL A 144 -1.47 -8.14 -2.72
CA VAL A 144 -2.52 -8.08 -3.74
C VAL A 144 -2.53 -6.69 -4.35
N MET A 145 -2.70 -6.59 -5.66
CA MET A 145 -2.99 -5.33 -6.33
C MET A 145 -4.18 -5.51 -7.26
N MET A 146 -5.16 -4.62 -7.15
CA MET A 146 -6.30 -4.54 -8.04
C MET A 146 -6.31 -3.17 -8.73
N THR A 147 -6.66 -3.16 -10.02
CA THR A 147 -6.74 -1.94 -10.83
C THR A 147 -8.03 -1.89 -11.63
N ASN A 148 -8.61 -0.69 -11.72
CA ASN A 148 -9.77 -0.42 -12.58
C ASN A 148 -9.55 0.87 -13.34
N GLN A 149 -9.94 0.92 -14.61
CA GLN A 149 -9.88 2.12 -15.41
C GLN A 149 -10.93 3.17 -14.94
N SER A 150 -10.66 4.41 -15.28
CA SER A 150 -11.56 5.55 -15.08
C SER A 150 -11.69 6.30 -16.42
N PRO A 151 -12.84 6.93 -16.71
CA PRO A 151 -13.05 7.60 -17.99
C PRO A 151 -12.20 8.86 -18.18
N GLY A 152 -11.57 9.38 -17.13
CA GLY A 152 -10.73 10.57 -17.15
C GLY A 152 -9.87 10.70 -15.89
N PRO A 153 -9.11 11.80 -15.75
CA PRO A 153 -8.33 12.08 -14.56
C PRO A 153 -9.24 12.26 -13.33
N ALA A 154 -8.66 12.15 -12.14
CA ALA A 154 -9.39 12.38 -10.90
C ALA A 154 -9.93 13.82 -10.85
N GLY A 155 -11.20 13.98 -10.52
CA GLY A 155 -11.85 15.28 -10.34
C GLY A 155 -12.49 15.86 -11.61
N GLY A 156 -12.65 15.05 -12.65
CA GLY A 156 -13.49 15.38 -13.80
C GLY A 156 -14.95 15.05 -13.56
#